data_e324e377edd87259cdae70d07431db51
#
_entry.id   e324e377edd87259cdae70d07431db51
#
_cell.length_a   1.000
_cell.length_b   1.000
_cell.length_c   1.000
_cell.angle_alpha   90.00
_cell.angle_beta   90.00
_cell.angle_gamma   90.00
#
_symmetry.space_group_name_H-M   'P 1'
#
loop_
_entity.id
_entity.type
_entity.pdbx_description
1 polymer ?
#
loop_
_entity_poly.entity_id
_entity_poly.type
_entity_poly.pdbx_seq_one_letter_code
_entity_poly.pdbx_strand_id
1 'polypeptide(L)'
;MKTILLLLLLSMSVVTFAQDNKQDNNKWKTDMFPEISRAAGVSFQKFDGLNSRIANFPQYKELRNATGVLQLGWFKESHQFISQINLMAGSSMSGDRDKRSSTIRYLGVGAEIGYDFIESEKIALYPLAGIGYQKYQARFFRDNSGVDFNSVLQSTNVQNSLKSLDLTNGFFNYRLGIGIAARSVKHSCSIGLQAMYTGSFQDHAWRSSQDQTLANSPTDKLSQIYAGLVFTCRPFFMMKHGHM
;
A
#
# COMPACT_ATOMS: atom_id res chain seq x y z
N MET A 1 17.94 13.99 -7.48
CA MET A 1 18.50 12.62 -7.29
C MET A 1 19.54 12.52 -6.17
N LYS A 2 20.47 13.47 -6.01
CA LYS A 2 21.50 13.42 -4.94
C LYS A 2 20.95 13.50 -3.51
N THR A 3 19.87 14.24 -3.28
CA THR A 3 19.21 14.39 -1.97
C THR A 3 18.47 13.12 -1.50
N ILE A 4 17.91 12.34 -2.41
CA ILE A 4 17.20 11.09 -2.10
C ILE A 4 18.21 10.00 -1.68
N LEU A 5 19.38 9.96 -2.33
CA LEU A 5 20.45 9.04 -1.98
C LEU A 5 21.04 9.33 -0.58
N LEU A 6 21.11 10.61 -0.20
CA LEU A 6 21.58 11.04 1.12
C LEU A 6 20.60 10.64 2.24
N LEU A 7 19.29 10.75 1.99
CA LEU A 7 18.25 10.30 2.93
C LEU A 7 18.25 8.78 3.11
N LEU A 8 18.45 8.02 2.04
CA LEU A 8 18.60 6.55 2.10
C LEU A 8 19.85 6.12 2.85
N LEU A 9 20.97 6.83 2.70
CA LEU A 9 22.22 6.57 3.44
C LEU A 9 22.09 6.96 4.91
N LEU A 10 21.38 8.05 5.25
CA LEU A 10 21.10 8.41 6.65
C LEU A 10 20.18 7.38 7.35
N SER A 11 19.20 6.83 6.66
CA SER A 11 18.35 5.79 7.23
C SER A 11 19.08 4.47 7.49
N MET A 12 20.09 4.16 6.69
CA MET A 12 20.95 3.00 6.92
C MET A 12 21.91 3.19 8.11
N SER A 13 22.38 4.41 8.37
CA SER A 13 23.29 4.68 9.49
C SER A 13 22.61 4.63 10.87
N VAL A 14 21.31 4.93 10.96
CA VAL A 14 20.56 4.84 12.22
C VAL A 14 20.40 3.36 12.67
N VAL A 15 20.40 2.41 11.73
CA VAL A 15 20.30 0.98 12.03
C VAL A 15 21.58 0.41 12.64
N THR A 16 22.73 1.06 12.44
CA THR A 16 24.04 0.57 12.93
C THR A 16 24.41 1.02 14.34
N PHE A 17 23.78 2.06 14.90
CA PHE A 17 24.11 2.58 16.23
C PHE A 17 23.41 1.88 17.40
N ALA A 18 22.53 0.91 17.16
CA ALA A 18 21.85 0.14 18.23
C ALA A 18 22.59 -1.17 18.58
N GLN A 19 23.90 -1.23 18.39
CA GLN A 19 24.72 -2.36 18.83
C GLN A 19 25.38 -2.03 20.16
N ASP A 20 24.69 -2.24 21.26
CA ASP A 20 25.33 -2.26 22.57
C ASP A 20 25.42 -3.71 23.10
N ASN A 21 26.62 -4.00 23.56
CA ASN A 21 27.12 -5.29 23.99
C ASN A 21 26.38 -5.88 25.19
N LYS A 22 25.68 -6.98 25.00
CA LYS A 22 25.62 -8.03 26.04
C LYS A 22 25.63 -9.42 25.38
N GLN A 23 26.67 -10.14 25.76
CA GLN A 23 27.05 -11.47 25.35
C GLN A 23 26.01 -12.51 25.74
N ASP A 24 25.20 -12.94 24.78
CA ASP A 24 24.51 -14.22 24.80
C ASP A 24 24.57 -14.80 23.36
N ASN A 25 25.65 -15.59 23.15
CA ASN A 25 26.13 -15.95 21.81
C ASN A 25 25.17 -16.81 20.96
N ASN A 26 24.05 -17.28 21.51
CA ASN A 26 23.06 -18.08 20.77
C ASN A 26 21.79 -17.31 20.38
N LYS A 27 21.44 -16.23 21.05
CA LYS A 27 20.29 -15.38 20.70
C LYS A 27 20.56 -14.49 19.47
N TRP A 28 21.78 -14.08 19.25
CA TRP A 28 22.19 -13.16 18.19
C TRP A 28 21.96 -13.68 16.76
N LYS A 29 22.08 -14.99 16.54
CA LYS A 29 21.90 -15.57 15.20
C LYS A 29 20.45 -15.59 14.73
N THR A 30 19.49 -15.57 15.65
CA THR A 30 18.06 -15.61 15.33
C THR A 30 17.45 -14.21 15.12
N ASP A 31 18.01 -13.17 15.74
CA ASP A 31 17.48 -11.78 15.65
C ASP A 31 18.00 -11.00 14.43
N MET A 32 18.95 -11.56 13.69
CA MET A 32 19.58 -10.86 12.55
C MET A 32 18.69 -10.82 11.30
N PHE A 33 17.76 -11.75 11.13
CA PHE A 33 16.97 -11.89 9.90
C PHE A 33 15.54 -11.35 10.04
N PRO A 34 15.07 -10.57 9.06
CA PRO A 34 13.70 -10.09 9.05
C PRO A 34 12.71 -11.23 8.79
N GLU A 35 11.54 -11.13 9.36
CA GLU A 35 10.39 -11.99 9.08
C GLU A 35 9.67 -11.52 7.82
N ILE A 36 9.06 -12.46 7.09
CA ILE A 36 8.19 -12.11 5.97
C ILE A 36 6.81 -11.76 6.51
N SER A 37 6.36 -10.55 6.21
CA SER A 37 5.02 -10.05 6.54
C SER A 37 4.11 -10.15 5.32
N ARG A 38 2.90 -10.66 5.54
CA ARG A 38 1.81 -10.71 4.56
C ARG A 38 0.56 -10.16 5.21
N ALA A 39 -0.14 -9.27 4.51
CA ALA A 39 -1.38 -8.74 5.04
C ALA A 39 -2.47 -8.66 3.99
N ALA A 40 -3.71 -8.80 4.43
CA ALA A 40 -4.90 -8.58 3.62
C ALA A 40 -5.91 -7.73 4.41
N GLY A 41 -6.53 -6.77 3.75
CA GLY A 41 -7.45 -5.87 4.41
C GLY A 41 -8.25 -5.01 3.45
N VAL A 42 -8.85 -3.98 4.02
CA VAL A 42 -9.63 -2.97 3.28
C VAL A 42 -9.09 -1.60 3.61
N SER A 43 -9.02 -0.74 2.60
CA SER A 43 -8.73 0.68 2.78
C SER A 43 -9.91 1.52 2.35
N PHE A 44 -10.11 2.62 3.06
CA PHE A 44 -11.11 3.65 2.76
C PHE A 44 -10.38 4.92 2.40
N GLN A 45 -10.58 5.40 1.18
CA GLN A 45 -10.00 6.63 0.65
C GLN A 45 -11.06 7.41 -0.14
N LYS A 46 -10.91 8.73 -0.19
CA LYS A 46 -11.77 9.60 -0.99
C LYS A 46 -10.93 10.39 -1.97
N PHE A 47 -11.46 10.54 -3.17
CA PHE A 47 -10.92 11.39 -4.23
C PHE A 47 -11.99 12.37 -4.64
N ASP A 48 -12.27 13.34 -3.75
CA ASP A 48 -13.40 14.27 -3.90
C ASP A 48 -13.20 15.21 -5.08
N GLY A 49 -11.96 15.62 -5.37
CA GLY A 49 -11.62 16.44 -6.53
C GLY A 49 -11.93 15.73 -7.85
N LEU A 50 -11.51 14.48 -7.99
CA LEU A 50 -11.78 13.70 -9.20
C LEU A 50 -13.26 13.31 -9.30
N ASN A 51 -13.86 12.80 -8.22
CA ASN A 51 -15.25 12.36 -8.22
C ASN A 51 -16.23 13.50 -8.53
N SER A 52 -16.02 14.70 -7.97
CA SER A 52 -16.87 15.86 -8.26
C SER A 52 -16.81 16.29 -9.73
N ARG A 53 -15.66 16.13 -10.39
CA ARG A 53 -15.54 16.37 -11.84
C ARG A 53 -16.27 15.30 -12.65
N ILE A 54 -16.10 14.02 -12.27
CA ILE A 54 -16.74 12.89 -12.96
C ILE A 54 -18.25 12.92 -12.80
N ALA A 55 -18.79 13.36 -11.66
CA ALA A 55 -20.23 13.48 -11.41
C ALA A 55 -20.96 14.36 -12.44
N ASN A 56 -20.28 15.36 -13.04
CA ASN A 56 -20.83 16.19 -14.08
C ASN A 56 -20.98 15.50 -15.45
N PHE A 57 -20.47 14.25 -15.58
CA PHE A 57 -20.48 13.49 -16.82
C PHE A 57 -21.28 12.19 -16.64
N PRO A 58 -22.58 12.14 -16.98
CA PRO A 58 -23.47 11.01 -16.68
C PRO A 58 -23.05 9.69 -17.35
N GLN A 59 -22.18 9.74 -18.37
CA GLN A 59 -21.63 8.56 -19.03
C GLN A 59 -20.60 7.80 -18.20
N TYR A 60 -20.09 8.39 -17.10
CA TYR A 60 -19.11 7.76 -16.22
C TYR A 60 -19.71 7.43 -14.85
N LYS A 61 -19.08 6.53 -14.11
CA LYS A 61 -19.39 6.20 -12.72
C LYS A 61 -18.26 6.68 -11.82
N GLU A 62 -18.62 7.28 -10.69
CA GLU A 62 -17.65 7.71 -9.67
C GLU A 62 -16.84 6.56 -9.10
N LEU A 63 -15.64 6.86 -8.62
CA LEU A 63 -14.78 5.90 -7.94
C LEU A 63 -15.37 5.50 -6.59
N ARG A 64 -15.20 4.23 -6.24
CA ARG A 64 -15.58 3.70 -4.94
C ARG A 64 -14.59 4.13 -3.86
N ASN A 65 -15.10 4.44 -2.66
CA ASN A 65 -14.26 4.84 -1.53
C ASN A 65 -13.57 3.66 -0.84
N ALA A 66 -14.06 2.44 -1.00
CA ALA A 66 -13.48 1.23 -0.38
C ALA A 66 -12.67 0.42 -1.39
N THR A 67 -11.50 -0.04 -0.99
CA THR A 67 -10.56 -0.80 -1.84
C THR A 67 -10.04 -2.00 -1.07
N GLY A 68 -10.09 -3.19 -1.65
CA GLY A 68 -9.40 -4.38 -1.13
C GLY A 68 -7.89 -4.21 -1.30
N VAL A 69 -7.12 -4.58 -0.28
CA VAL A 69 -5.67 -4.35 -0.20
C VAL A 69 -4.94 -5.64 0.15
N LEU A 70 -3.86 -5.91 -0.56
CA LEU A 70 -2.87 -6.92 -0.21
C LEU A 70 -1.54 -6.22 0.06
N GLN A 71 -0.81 -6.73 1.08
CA GLN A 71 0.52 -6.25 1.42
C GLN A 71 1.48 -7.43 1.53
N LEU A 72 2.71 -7.17 1.13
CA LEU A 72 3.84 -8.07 1.29
C LEU A 72 5.03 -7.24 1.78
N GLY A 73 5.75 -7.73 2.78
CA GLY A 73 6.87 -6.95 3.32
C GLY A 73 7.81 -7.75 4.19
N TRP A 74 8.73 -7.01 4.77
CA TRP A 74 9.68 -7.48 5.77
C TRP A 74 9.39 -6.79 7.08
N PHE A 75 9.36 -7.58 8.13
CA PHE A 75 9.13 -7.15 9.50
C PHE A 75 10.33 -7.58 10.35
N LYS A 76 10.88 -6.66 11.11
CA LYS A 76 11.96 -6.97 12.06
C LYS A 76 11.63 -6.34 13.40
N GLU A 77 11.70 -7.13 14.44
CA GLU A 77 11.63 -6.68 15.81
C GLU A 77 12.99 -6.93 16.47
N SER A 78 13.51 -5.93 17.17
CA SER A 78 14.74 -5.99 17.94
C SER A 78 14.59 -5.16 19.21
N HIS A 79 14.64 -5.78 20.38
CA HIS A 79 14.51 -5.10 21.69
C HIS A 79 13.30 -4.15 21.74
N GLN A 80 12.10 -4.66 21.40
CA GLN A 80 10.84 -3.89 21.31
C GLN A 80 10.78 -2.90 20.13
N PHE A 81 11.90 -2.61 19.48
CA PHE A 81 11.91 -1.75 18.31
C PHE A 81 11.45 -2.53 17.08
N ILE A 82 10.45 -2.00 16.40
CA ILE A 82 9.87 -2.60 15.19
C ILE A 82 10.28 -1.77 13.99
N SER A 83 10.73 -2.44 12.94
CA SER A 83 10.92 -1.85 11.62
C SER A 83 10.25 -2.72 10.56
N GLN A 84 9.55 -2.09 9.63
CA GLN A 84 8.91 -2.81 8.53
C GLN A 84 9.03 -2.04 7.21
N ILE A 85 9.11 -2.81 6.13
CA ILE A 85 9.05 -2.30 4.75
C ILE A 85 7.96 -3.09 4.05
N ASN A 86 6.99 -2.39 3.45
CA ASN A 86 5.83 -2.98 2.83
C ASN A 86 5.67 -2.57 1.38
N LEU A 87 5.35 -3.54 0.53
CA LEU A 87 4.76 -3.35 -0.79
C LEU A 87 3.25 -3.56 -0.67
N MET A 88 2.45 -2.69 -1.26
CA MET A 88 1.00 -2.73 -1.22
C MET A 88 0.43 -2.70 -2.62
N ALA A 89 -0.65 -3.46 -2.80
CA ALA A 89 -1.48 -3.38 -3.99
C ALA A 89 -2.95 -3.29 -3.56
N GLY A 90 -3.68 -2.35 -4.14
CA GLY A 90 -5.11 -2.20 -3.87
C GLY A 90 -5.92 -2.10 -5.15
N SER A 91 -7.16 -2.62 -5.10
CA SER A 91 -8.08 -2.56 -6.23
C SER A 91 -9.53 -2.52 -5.78
N SER A 92 -10.34 -1.68 -6.44
CA SER A 92 -11.79 -1.72 -6.34
C SER A 92 -12.46 -1.36 -7.67
N MET A 93 -13.72 -1.74 -7.79
CA MET A 93 -14.55 -1.43 -8.95
C MET A 93 -15.91 -0.89 -8.48
N SER A 94 -16.44 0.10 -9.18
CA SER A 94 -17.75 0.69 -8.97
C SER A 94 -18.58 0.56 -10.26
N GLY A 95 -19.87 0.28 -10.12
CA GLY A 95 -20.81 0.10 -11.24
C GLY A 95 -20.88 -1.32 -11.75
N ASP A 96 -21.70 -1.52 -12.78
CA ASP A 96 -21.93 -2.79 -13.45
C ASP A 96 -20.94 -2.98 -14.60
N ARG A 97 -20.44 -4.20 -14.78
CA ARG A 97 -19.47 -4.50 -15.84
C ARG A 97 -20.04 -4.25 -17.26
N ASP A 98 -21.33 -4.47 -17.43
CA ASP A 98 -22.01 -4.37 -18.72
C ASP A 98 -22.51 -2.97 -19.06
N LYS A 99 -22.30 -2.03 -18.14
CA LYS A 99 -22.68 -0.61 -18.27
C LYS A 99 -21.52 0.29 -17.87
N ARG A 100 -21.81 1.57 -17.58
CA ARG A 100 -20.82 2.49 -17.06
C ARG A 100 -20.22 1.98 -15.74
N SER A 101 -18.93 1.98 -15.65
CA SER A 101 -18.19 1.54 -14.44
C SER A 101 -16.91 2.33 -14.25
N SER A 102 -16.33 2.22 -13.07
CA SER A 102 -15.01 2.77 -12.77
C SER A 102 -14.19 1.79 -11.97
N THR A 103 -12.89 1.83 -12.14
CA THR A 103 -11.92 1.06 -11.33
C THR A 103 -10.88 2.01 -10.77
N ILE A 104 -10.49 1.76 -9.52
CA ILE A 104 -9.29 2.36 -8.95
C ILE A 104 -8.35 1.25 -8.51
N ARG A 105 -7.08 1.41 -8.86
CA ARG A 105 -5.99 0.52 -8.46
C ARG A 105 -4.85 1.37 -7.96
N TYR A 106 -4.06 0.81 -7.04
CA TYR A 106 -2.81 1.44 -6.64
C TYR A 106 -1.74 0.41 -6.32
N LEU A 107 -0.51 0.85 -6.50
CA LEU A 107 0.68 0.22 -5.98
C LEU A 107 1.38 1.20 -5.06
N GLY A 108 1.94 0.70 -3.98
CA GLY A 108 2.64 1.54 -3.03
C GLY A 108 3.78 0.81 -2.34
N VAL A 109 4.69 1.61 -1.82
CA VAL A 109 5.77 1.18 -0.94
C VAL A 109 5.76 2.05 0.31
N GLY A 110 6.05 1.45 1.45
CA GLY A 110 6.14 2.17 2.73
C GLY A 110 7.24 1.59 3.60
N ALA A 111 7.81 2.45 4.42
CA ALA A 111 8.73 2.07 5.48
C ALA A 111 8.23 2.67 6.79
N GLU A 112 8.07 1.85 7.81
CA GLU A 112 7.54 2.23 9.09
C GLU A 112 8.48 1.76 10.21
N ILE A 113 8.47 2.52 11.29
CA ILE A 113 9.09 2.18 12.56
C ILE A 113 8.03 2.18 13.66
N GLY A 114 8.24 1.37 14.67
CA GLY A 114 7.34 1.26 15.81
C GLY A 114 8.03 0.80 17.07
N TYR A 115 7.26 0.73 18.13
CA TYR A 115 7.75 0.28 19.44
C TYR A 115 6.70 -0.59 20.11
N ASP A 116 7.08 -1.81 20.52
CA ASP A 116 6.20 -2.70 21.28
C ASP A 116 6.15 -2.25 22.76
N PHE A 117 4.97 -1.83 23.21
CA PHE A 117 4.76 -1.40 24.59
C PHE A 117 4.57 -2.55 25.58
N ILE A 118 4.29 -3.76 25.07
CA ILE A 118 4.01 -4.92 25.91
C ILE A 118 5.21 -5.87 25.81
N GLU A 119 6.03 -5.92 26.85
CA GLU A 119 7.12 -6.91 26.98
C GLU A 119 6.57 -8.33 27.20
N SER A 120 5.83 -8.85 26.22
CA SER A 120 5.22 -10.18 26.31
C SER A 120 5.67 -11.06 25.15
N GLU A 121 6.03 -12.30 25.48
CA GLU A 121 6.34 -13.29 24.46
C GLU A 121 5.11 -13.74 23.64
N LYS A 122 3.89 -13.45 24.12
CA LYS A 122 2.64 -13.92 23.52
C LYS A 122 1.88 -12.86 22.76
N ILE A 123 1.98 -11.59 23.16
CA ILE A 123 1.19 -10.48 22.61
C ILE A 123 2.13 -9.32 22.35
N ALA A 124 1.96 -8.64 21.23
CA ALA A 124 2.57 -7.37 20.89
C ALA A 124 1.50 -6.30 20.70
N LEU A 125 1.73 -5.09 21.18
CA LEU A 125 0.94 -3.90 20.90
C LEU A 125 1.88 -2.76 20.55
N TYR A 126 1.80 -2.28 19.33
CA TYR A 126 2.78 -1.33 18.83
C TYR A 126 2.15 -0.24 17.97
N PRO A 127 2.39 1.05 18.25
CA PRO A 127 2.19 2.11 17.30
C PRO A 127 3.24 2.03 16.20
N LEU A 128 2.88 2.58 15.05
CA LEU A 128 3.71 2.65 13.85
C LEU A 128 3.68 4.07 13.31
N ALA A 129 4.82 4.55 12.89
CA ALA A 129 4.97 5.80 12.14
C ALA A 129 5.91 5.59 10.97
N GLY A 130 5.63 6.21 9.83
CA GLY A 130 6.46 6.01 8.66
C GLY A 130 6.13 6.92 7.50
N ILE A 131 6.77 6.64 6.39
CA ILE A 131 6.63 7.36 5.13
C ILE A 131 6.46 6.35 3.99
N GLY A 132 5.89 6.82 2.90
CA GLY A 132 5.71 5.97 1.73
C GLY A 132 5.41 6.74 0.47
N TYR A 133 5.22 5.97 -0.59
CA TYR A 133 4.75 6.46 -1.87
C TYR A 133 3.69 5.53 -2.42
N GLN A 134 2.60 6.09 -2.96
CA GLN A 134 1.52 5.32 -3.60
C GLN A 134 1.20 5.94 -4.94
N LYS A 135 1.16 5.12 -6.00
CA LYS A 135 0.72 5.50 -7.34
C LYS A 135 -0.64 4.89 -7.62
N TYR A 136 -1.61 5.73 -7.90
CA TYR A 136 -2.99 5.39 -8.22
C TYR A 136 -3.23 5.44 -9.72
N GLN A 137 -4.07 4.53 -10.21
CA GLN A 137 -4.64 4.53 -11.55
C GLN A 137 -6.16 4.47 -11.42
N ALA A 138 -6.83 5.51 -11.90
CA ALA A 138 -8.28 5.57 -12.04
C ALA A 138 -8.65 5.31 -13.50
N ARG A 139 -9.59 4.41 -13.72
CA ARG A 139 -10.07 4.06 -15.06
C ARG A 139 -11.59 4.13 -15.10
N PHE A 140 -12.11 4.85 -16.08
CA PHE A 140 -13.53 5.07 -16.27
C PHE A 140 -13.99 4.48 -17.59
N PHE A 141 -15.03 3.66 -17.53
CA PHE A 141 -15.61 2.97 -18.68
C PHE A 141 -16.98 3.56 -18.99
N ARG A 142 -17.26 3.73 -20.27
CA ARG A 142 -18.59 4.11 -20.77
C ARG A 142 -19.44 2.86 -20.97
N ASP A 143 -20.74 3.07 -21.12
CA ASP A 143 -21.65 2.02 -21.59
C ASP A 143 -21.42 1.77 -23.08
N ASN A 144 -20.99 0.58 -23.41
CA ASN A 144 -20.73 0.12 -24.79
C ASN A 144 -21.68 -1.03 -25.20
N SER A 145 -22.73 -1.33 -24.41
CA SER A 145 -23.62 -2.46 -24.63
C SER A 145 -24.39 -2.40 -25.94
N GLY A 146 -24.58 -1.20 -26.52
CA GLY A 146 -25.24 -1.01 -27.80
C GLY A 146 -24.33 -0.96 -29.04
N VAL A 147 -23.02 -1.18 -28.88
CA VAL A 147 -22.07 -1.10 -29.99
C VAL A 147 -22.02 -2.44 -30.72
N ASP A 148 -22.28 -2.42 -32.04
CA ASP A 148 -22.22 -3.62 -32.88
C ASP A 148 -20.75 -4.08 -33.03
N PHE A 149 -20.54 -5.39 -32.83
CA PHE A 149 -19.22 -6.01 -32.88
C PHE A 149 -18.54 -5.87 -34.25
N ASN A 150 -19.29 -6.02 -35.35
CA ASN A 150 -18.72 -5.87 -36.68
C ASN A 150 -18.27 -4.42 -36.95
N SER A 151 -19.00 -3.43 -36.42
CA SER A 151 -18.60 -2.03 -36.49
C SER A 151 -17.29 -1.77 -35.75
N VAL A 152 -17.05 -2.46 -34.63
CA VAL A 152 -15.75 -2.39 -33.92
C VAL A 152 -14.59 -2.88 -34.78
N LEU A 153 -14.78 -3.97 -35.53
CA LEU A 153 -13.75 -4.53 -36.40
C LEU A 153 -13.46 -3.67 -37.64
N GLN A 154 -14.46 -2.93 -38.11
CA GLN A 154 -14.37 -2.20 -39.41
C GLN A 154 -14.02 -0.71 -39.22
N SER A 155 -14.24 -0.13 -38.05
CA SER A 155 -14.12 1.33 -37.84
C SER A 155 -13.19 1.69 -36.71
N THR A 156 -12.07 2.37 -37.04
CA THR A 156 -11.13 2.93 -36.05
C THR A 156 -11.82 3.95 -35.13
N ASN A 157 -12.80 4.71 -35.62
CA ASN A 157 -13.54 5.66 -34.80
C ASN A 157 -14.36 4.96 -33.74
N VAL A 158 -15.03 3.85 -34.07
CA VAL A 158 -15.75 3.03 -33.11
C VAL A 158 -14.81 2.41 -32.08
N GLN A 159 -13.66 1.86 -32.53
CA GLN A 159 -12.63 1.37 -31.60
C GLN A 159 -12.17 2.44 -30.63
N ASN A 160 -11.95 3.68 -31.08
CA ASN A 160 -11.54 4.78 -30.21
C ASN A 160 -12.64 5.19 -29.24
N SER A 161 -13.91 5.07 -29.59
CA SER A 161 -15.05 5.38 -28.70
C SER A 161 -15.16 4.38 -27.55
N LEU A 162 -14.65 3.15 -27.69
CA LEU A 162 -14.66 2.11 -26.67
C LEU A 162 -13.55 2.29 -25.62
N LYS A 163 -12.56 3.15 -25.88
CA LYS A 163 -11.43 3.33 -24.96
C LYS A 163 -11.88 3.93 -23.63
N SER A 164 -11.33 3.38 -22.56
CA SER A 164 -11.48 3.95 -21.22
C SER A 164 -10.74 5.28 -21.07
N LEU A 165 -11.25 6.13 -20.19
CA LEU A 165 -10.50 7.28 -19.70
C LEU A 165 -9.59 6.80 -18.54
N ASP A 166 -8.28 6.84 -18.77
CA ASP A 166 -7.28 6.40 -17.81
C ASP A 166 -6.53 7.62 -17.24
N LEU A 167 -6.57 7.77 -15.91
CA LEU A 167 -5.90 8.83 -15.17
C LEU A 167 -4.96 8.23 -14.13
N THR A 168 -3.86 8.91 -13.85
CA THR A 168 -2.88 8.49 -12.84
C THR A 168 -2.60 9.63 -11.86
N ASN A 169 -2.30 9.26 -10.61
CA ASN A 169 -1.83 10.19 -9.59
C ASN A 169 -0.84 9.51 -8.66
N GLY A 170 0.13 10.24 -8.14
CA GLY A 170 1.15 9.71 -7.23
C GLY A 170 1.31 10.59 -6.00
N PHE A 171 1.35 9.96 -4.81
CA PHE A 171 1.39 10.65 -3.53
C PHE A 171 2.57 10.20 -2.68
N PHE A 172 3.45 11.12 -2.32
CA PHE A 172 4.30 10.97 -1.15
C PHE A 172 3.46 11.15 0.10
N ASN A 173 3.57 10.22 1.04
CA ASN A 173 2.68 10.17 2.18
C ASN A 173 3.41 9.88 3.49
N TYR A 174 2.81 10.35 4.59
CA TYR A 174 3.12 9.90 5.94
C TYR A 174 2.11 8.85 6.37
N ARG A 175 2.52 7.99 7.28
CA ARG A 175 1.75 6.83 7.74
C ARG A 175 1.80 6.76 9.25
N LEU A 176 0.64 6.63 9.88
CA LEU A 176 0.49 6.49 11.33
C LEU A 176 -0.44 5.32 11.59
N GLY A 177 -0.04 4.42 12.46
CA GLY A 177 -0.83 3.22 12.69
C GLY A 177 -0.64 2.61 14.06
N ILE A 178 -1.41 1.56 14.29
CA ILE A 178 -1.33 0.71 15.47
C ILE A 178 -1.49 -0.74 15.03
N GLY A 179 -0.71 -1.62 15.63
CA GLY A 179 -0.82 -3.06 15.44
C GLY A 179 -0.95 -3.79 16.77
N ILE A 180 -1.74 -4.85 16.76
CA ILE A 180 -1.80 -5.85 17.84
C ILE A 180 -1.56 -7.22 17.22
N ALA A 181 -0.69 -8.02 17.80
CA ALA A 181 -0.37 -9.34 17.29
C ALA A 181 -0.27 -10.38 18.41
N ALA A 182 -0.77 -11.58 18.14
CA ALA A 182 -0.54 -12.75 18.93
C ALA A 182 0.67 -13.52 18.34
N ARG A 183 1.66 -13.83 19.17
CA ARG A 183 2.90 -14.50 18.80
C ARG A 183 2.83 -15.99 19.12
N SER A 184 3.33 -16.83 18.22
CA SER A 184 3.55 -18.25 18.49
C SER A 184 5.04 -18.49 18.70
N VAL A 185 5.43 -18.67 19.95
CA VAL A 185 6.83 -18.94 20.33
C VAL A 185 7.35 -20.22 19.64
N LYS A 186 6.47 -21.20 19.46
CA LYS A 186 6.81 -22.51 18.90
C LYS A 186 7.08 -22.50 17.39
N HIS A 187 6.46 -21.59 16.66
CA HIS A 187 6.49 -21.56 15.19
C HIS A 187 7.15 -20.31 14.60
N SER A 188 7.67 -19.42 15.44
CA SER A 188 8.26 -18.14 14.97
C SER A 188 7.35 -17.38 13.98
N CYS A 189 6.04 -17.42 14.25
CA CYS A 189 5.02 -16.76 13.45
C CYS A 189 4.13 -15.91 14.36
N SER A 190 3.56 -14.86 13.80
CA SER A 190 2.54 -14.08 14.46
C SER A 190 1.34 -13.82 13.55
N ILE A 191 0.18 -13.63 14.17
CA ILE A 191 -1.04 -13.18 13.52
C ILE A 191 -1.54 -11.94 14.26
N GLY A 192 -1.93 -10.92 13.53
CA GLY A 192 -2.36 -9.67 14.14
C GLY A 192 -3.35 -8.89 13.32
N LEU A 193 -3.81 -7.81 13.91
CA LEU A 193 -4.61 -6.76 13.30
C LEU A 193 -3.76 -5.49 13.21
N GLN A 194 -3.85 -4.80 12.09
CA GLN A 194 -3.21 -3.51 11.91
C GLN A 194 -4.22 -2.51 11.37
N ALA A 195 -4.26 -1.33 11.97
CA ALA A 195 -4.98 -0.17 11.46
C ALA A 195 -3.98 0.95 11.18
N MET A 196 -4.14 1.64 10.05
CA MET A 196 -3.20 2.66 9.60
C MET A 196 -3.92 3.81 8.91
N TYR A 197 -3.56 5.01 9.27
CA TYR A 197 -3.90 6.23 8.53
C TYR A 197 -2.73 6.61 7.63
N THR A 198 -3.02 6.94 6.38
CA THR A 198 -2.05 7.42 5.38
C THR A 198 -2.54 8.75 4.83
N GLY A 199 -1.73 9.79 4.96
CA GLY A 199 -2.03 11.13 4.45
C GLY A 199 -0.92 11.64 3.52
N SER A 200 -1.26 12.28 2.40
CA SER A 200 -0.25 12.91 1.55
C SER A 200 0.22 14.24 2.13
N PHE A 201 1.48 14.58 1.87
CA PHE A 201 2.04 15.88 2.29
C PHE A 201 1.47 17.04 1.47
N GLN A 202 1.11 16.78 0.21
CA GLN A 202 0.65 17.79 -0.74
C GLN A 202 -0.50 17.25 -1.59
N ASP A 203 -1.27 18.18 -2.17
CA ASP A 203 -2.27 17.88 -3.18
C ASP A 203 -1.57 17.67 -4.52
N HIS A 204 -2.03 16.69 -5.29
CA HIS A 204 -1.50 16.38 -6.60
C HIS A 204 -2.60 16.34 -7.66
N ALA A 205 -2.30 16.92 -8.83
CA ALA A 205 -3.19 16.89 -9.97
C ALA A 205 -3.18 15.50 -10.64
N TRP A 206 -4.35 15.05 -11.08
CA TRP A 206 -4.48 13.86 -11.91
C TRP A 206 -3.88 14.11 -13.29
N ARG A 207 -3.19 13.09 -13.81
CA ARG A 207 -2.49 13.13 -15.09
C ARG A 207 -3.06 12.09 -16.04
N SER A 208 -2.79 12.24 -17.33
CA SER A 208 -3.09 11.20 -18.31
C SER A 208 -2.32 9.90 -18.01
N SER A 209 -2.71 8.80 -18.64
CA SER A 209 -2.00 7.52 -18.54
C SER A 209 -0.52 7.59 -18.98
N GLN A 210 -0.17 8.61 -19.77
CA GLN A 210 1.21 8.88 -20.22
C GLN A 210 1.95 9.86 -19.29
N ASP A 211 1.44 10.08 -18.08
CA ASP A 211 2.00 10.98 -17.06
C ASP A 211 2.03 12.47 -17.47
N GLN A 212 1.23 12.87 -18.48
CA GLN A 212 1.14 14.26 -18.93
C GLN A 212 0.12 15.02 -18.07
N THR A 213 0.48 16.24 -17.70
CA THR A 213 -0.42 17.14 -16.97
C THR A 213 -1.49 17.67 -17.92
N LEU A 214 -2.75 17.52 -17.53
CA LEU A 214 -3.89 18.05 -18.26
C LEU A 214 -4.24 19.45 -17.76
N ALA A 215 -4.65 20.33 -18.67
CA ALA A 215 -5.16 21.64 -18.28
C ALA A 215 -6.42 21.50 -17.39
N ASN A 216 -6.52 22.29 -16.33
CA ASN A 216 -7.63 22.26 -15.36
C ASN A 216 -7.89 20.88 -14.74
N SER A 217 -6.86 20.04 -14.62
CA SER A 217 -6.97 18.74 -13.98
C SER A 217 -7.38 18.89 -12.50
N PRO A 218 -8.30 18.06 -11.99
CA PRO A 218 -8.63 18.08 -10.57
C PRO A 218 -7.43 17.67 -9.73
N THR A 219 -7.29 18.30 -8.57
CA THR A 219 -6.30 17.95 -7.56
C THR A 219 -6.97 17.18 -6.44
N ASP A 220 -6.27 16.17 -5.91
CA ASP A 220 -6.69 15.44 -4.72
C ASP A 220 -5.56 15.33 -3.71
N LYS A 221 -5.95 15.22 -2.46
CA LYS A 221 -5.10 14.88 -1.33
C LYS A 221 -5.39 13.44 -0.91
N LEU A 222 -4.35 12.65 -0.71
CA LEU A 222 -4.55 11.31 -0.18
C LEU A 222 -4.90 11.39 1.30
N SER A 223 -6.05 10.84 1.66
CA SER A 223 -6.49 10.54 3.02
C SER A 223 -7.08 9.14 3.01
N GLN A 224 -6.37 8.18 3.59
CA GLN A 224 -6.70 6.76 3.53
C GLN A 224 -6.63 6.15 4.92
N ILE A 225 -7.66 5.39 5.30
CA ILE A 225 -7.65 4.53 6.48
C ILE A 225 -7.59 3.09 6.00
N TYR A 226 -6.62 2.34 6.47
CA TYR A 226 -6.47 0.91 6.22
C TYR A 226 -6.75 0.12 7.49
N ALA A 227 -7.40 -1.03 7.37
CA ALA A 227 -7.52 -2.03 8.41
C ALA A 227 -7.37 -3.43 7.80
N GLY A 228 -6.58 -4.29 8.44
CA GLY A 228 -6.31 -5.62 7.90
C GLY A 228 -5.70 -6.59 8.88
N LEU A 229 -5.71 -7.85 8.46
CA LEU A 229 -5.02 -8.96 9.12
C LEU A 229 -3.57 -9.02 8.63
N VAL A 230 -2.65 -9.21 9.54
CA VAL A 230 -1.20 -9.33 9.27
C VAL A 230 -0.72 -10.68 9.76
N PHE A 231 0.04 -11.37 8.92
CA PHE A 231 0.73 -12.62 9.24
C PHE A 231 2.22 -12.39 9.06
N THR A 232 3.01 -12.64 10.07
CA THR A 232 4.48 -12.64 9.98
C THR A 232 5.03 -13.99 10.31
N CYS A 233 6.00 -14.46 9.54
CA CYS A 233 6.69 -15.73 9.80
C CYS A 233 8.15 -15.64 9.38
N ARG A 234 9.01 -16.33 10.12
CA ARG A 234 10.40 -16.55 9.69
C ARG A 234 10.44 -17.47 8.46
N PRO A 235 11.28 -17.17 7.46
CA PRO A 235 11.42 -18.01 6.27
C PRO A 235 11.89 -19.43 6.64
N PHE A 236 11.24 -20.46 6.09
CA PHE A 236 11.47 -21.86 6.42
C PHE A 236 12.91 -22.35 6.19
N PHE A 237 13.60 -21.78 5.19
CA PHE A 237 15.01 -22.15 4.90
C PHE A 237 16.00 -21.73 6.00
N MET A 238 15.62 -20.79 6.87
CA MET A 238 16.44 -20.35 8.00
C MET A 238 16.25 -21.19 9.26
N MET A 239 15.16 -21.98 9.35
CA MET A 239 14.91 -22.86 10.49
C MET A 239 15.80 -24.13 10.48
N LYS A 240 16.34 -24.50 9.32
CA LYS A 240 17.10 -25.75 9.12
C LYS A 240 18.56 -25.71 9.60
N HIS A 241 19.11 -24.53 9.89
CA HIS A 241 20.52 -24.36 10.30
C HIS A 241 20.75 -24.14 11.81
N GLY A 242 19.69 -24.25 12.62
CA GLY A 242 19.76 -24.10 14.09
C GLY A 242 19.94 -25.40 14.88
N HIS A 243 20.05 -26.56 14.21
CA HIS A 243 20.20 -27.88 14.85
C HIS A 243 21.45 -28.62 14.37
N MET A 244 22.59 -27.98 14.40
CA MET A 244 23.90 -28.67 14.39
C MET A 244 24.76 -28.13 15.52
#